data_a192f7bc279365fb2de59b9e0d85d87a
#
_entry.id   a192f7bc279365fb2de59b9e0d85d87a
#
_cell.length_a   1.000
_cell.length_b   1.000
_cell.length_c   1.000
_cell.angle_alpha   90.00
_cell.angle_beta   90.00
_cell.angle_gamma   90.00
#
_symmetry.space_group_name_H-M   'P 1'
#
loop_
_entity.id
_entity.type
_entity.pdbx_description
1 polymer ?
#
loop_
_entity_poly.entity_id
_entity_poly.type
_entity_poly.pdbx_seq_one_letter_code
_entity_poly.pdbx_strand_id
1 'polypeptide(L)'
;MSDLHEFSPRVRDAIEADLPAIVAIYNATIPGGMVTADTSPVSVASRLPWFRAHTPDRRPFWVAEDAAGAVCAWLSFSDFHPRPAYHPTAEISVYVAESHRRHGLAGLLLRQAIARAPAVGVKTLVGLIWAHNEPSLCLFARHDFAQWGRLPRVALLHGVERDLVIVGRRTTT
;
A
#
# COMPACT_ATOMS: atom_id res chain seq x y z
N MET A 1 -27.53 -13.29 21.40
CA MET A 1 -27.59 -12.24 20.36
C MET A 1 -26.19 -11.65 20.27
N SER A 2 -25.40 -12.11 19.32
CA SER A 2 -24.02 -11.68 19.15
C SER A 2 -24.04 -10.31 18.46
N ASP A 3 -23.66 -9.28 19.21
CA ASP A 3 -23.38 -7.96 18.62
C ASP A 3 -22.18 -8.14 17.66
N LEU A 4 -22.50 -8.36 16.39
CA LEU A 4 -21.57 -8.11 15.31
C LEU A 4 -21.42 -6.59 15.25
N HIS A 5 -20.50 -6.04 16.03
CA HIS A 5 -20.02 -4.69 15.80
C HIS A 5 -19.48 -4.68 14.37
N GLU A 6 -20.30 -4.14 13.47
CA GLU A 6 -19.96 -3.94 12.08
C GLU A 6 -18.68 -3.08 12.06
N PHE A 7 -17.56 -3.72 11.70
CA PHE A 7 -16.28 -3.02 11.61
C PHE A 7 -16.39 -1.97 10.51
N SER A 8 -16.64 -0.72 10.89
CA SER A 8 -16.78 0.42 9.98
C SER A 8 -15.57 1.33 10.13
N PRO A 9 -14.50 1.09 9.38
CA PRO A 9 -13.28 1.90 9.46
C PRO A 9 -13.53 3.30 8.89
N ARG A 10 -12.95 4.30 9.54
CA ARG A 10 -12.88 5.67 9.03
C ARG A 10 -11.60 5.84 8.22
N VAL A 11 -11.74 6.21 6.94
CA VAL A 11 -10.58 6.54 6.10
C VAL A 11 -10.44 8.05 6.01
N ARG A 12 -9.22 8.55 6.18
CA ARG A 12 -8.85 9.96 6.09
C ARG A 12 -7.45 10.14 5.55
N ASP A 13 -7.11 11.38 5.16
CA ASP A 13 -5.73 11.74 4.87
C ASP A 13 -4.84 11.52 6.10
N ALA A 14 -3.65 10.98 5.86
CA ALA A 14 -2.64 10.80 6.89
C ALA A 14 -2.04 12.14 7.28
N ILE A 15 -1.77 12.31 8.56
CA ILE A 15 -1.05 13.45 9.11
C ILE A 15 0.27 13.01 9.72
N GLU A 16 1.20 13.92 9.96
CA GLU A 16 2.54 13.57 10.49
C GLU A 16 2.47 12.84 11.84
N ALA A 17 1.45 13.13 12.66
CA ALA A 17 1.22 12.44 13.92
C ALA A 17 0.89 10.94 13.77
N ASP A 18 0.46 10.49 12.58
CA ASP A 18 0.19 9.08 12.30
C ASP A 18 1.46 8.28 11.98
N LEU A 19 2.56 8.97 11.67
CA LEU A 19 3.78 8.33 11.18
C LEU A 19 4.33 7.23 12.10
N PRO A 20 4.29 7.36 13.43
CA PRO A 20 4.66 6.26 14.33
C PRO A 20 3.85 4.99 14.12
N ALA A 21 2.53 5.10 13.97
CA ALA A 21 1.64 3.96 13.72
C ALA A 21 1.85 3.37 12.31
N ILE A 22 2.01 4.21 11.30
CA ILE A 22 2.34 3.82 9.92
C ILE A 22 3.63 3.01 9.89
N VAL A 23 4.68 3.50 10.55
CA VAL A 23 5.98 2.82 10.64
C VAL A 23 5.88 1.51 11.43
N ALA A 24 5.10 1.48 12.52
CA ALA A 24 4.90 0.25 13.29
C ALA A 24 4.22 -0.84 12.45
N ILE A 25 3.16 -0.51 11.70
CA ILE A 25 2.47 -1.44 10.80
C ILE A 25 3.43 -1.94 9.72
N TYR A 26 4.25 -1.05 9.13
CA TYR A 26 5.26 -1.41 8.13
C TYR A 26 6.31 -2.37 8.70
N ASN A 27 6.94 -1.99 9.82
CA ASN A 27 8.00 -2.78 10.44
C ASN A 27 7.53 -4.18 10.88
N ALA A 28 6.28 -4.33 11.28
CA ALA A 28 5.70 -5.62 11.64
C ALA A 28 5.66 -6.61 10.45
N THR A 29 5.78 -6.14 9.20
CA THR A 29 5.80 -7.01 8.01
C THR A 29 7.20 -7.53 7.66
N ILE A 30 8.26 -6.90 8.17
CA ILE A 30 9.66 -7.22 7.83
C ILE A 30 10.05 -8.65 8.19
N PRO A 31 9.80 -9.16 9.41
CA PRO A 31 10.23 -10.50 9.79
C PRO A 31 9.65 -11.61 8.92
N GLY A 32 8.43 -11.40 8.41
CA GLY A 32 7.73 -12.40 7.58
C GLY A 32 8.27 -12.51 6.15
N GLY A 33 9.03 -11.52 5.65
CA GLY A 33 9.57 -11.52 4.29
C GLY A 33 8.52 -11.64 3.18
N MET A 34 7.27 -11.27 3.48
CA MET A 34 6.15 -11.46 2.55
C MET A 34 5.74 -10.18 1.82
N VAL A 35 6.05 -9.00 2.38
CA VAL A 35 5.44 -7.75 1.91
C VAL A 35 6.48 -6.73 1.48
N THR A 36 7.48 -6.46 2.30
CA THR A 36 8.49 -5.43 2.04
C THR A 36 9.85 -6.02 1.67
N ALA A 37 10.66 -5.20 0.97
CA ALA A 37 12.05 -5.51 0.64
C ALA A 37 13.04 -5.10 1.76
N ASP A 38 12.59 -4.32 2.75
CA ASP A 38 13.46 -3.96 3.88
C ASP A 38 13.76 -5.20 4.73
N THR A 39 15.02 -5.35 5.14
CA THR A 39 15.52 -6.47 5.94
C THR A 39 15.71 -6.11 7.40
N SER A 40 15.59 -4.83 7.73
CA SER A 40 15.68 -4.28 9.10
C SER A 40 14.65 -3.18 9.32
N PRO A 41 14.18 -2.98 10.56
CA PRO A 41 13.20 -1.94 10.87
C PRO A 41 13.69 -0.54 10.50
N VAL A 42 12.77 0.26 9.97
CA VAL A 42 13.00 1.68 9.68
C VAL A 42 12.58 2.54 10.86
N SER A 43 13.21 3.70 11.05
CA SER A 43 12.82 4.66 12.09
C SER A 43 11.76 5.64 11.57
N VAL A 44 10.98 6.20 12.49
CA VAL A 44 10.04 7.30 12.19
C VAL A 44 10.77 8.47 11.54
N ALA A 45 11.94 8.85 12.10
CA ALA A 45 12.73 9.96 11.58
C ALA A 45 13.19 9.73 10.14
N SER A 46 13.61 8.50 9.80
CA SER A 46 14.04 8.17 8.43
C SER A 46 12.90 8.21 7.41
N ARG A 47 11.66 8.00 7.84
CA ARG A 47 10.48 8.01 6.96
C ARG A 47 9.82 9.39 6.83
N LEU A 48 10.20 10.37 7.62
CA LEU A 48 9.61 11.70 7.60
C LEU A 48 9.76 12.41 6.23
N PRO A 49 10.92 12.43 5.56
CA PRO A 49 11.03 13.03 4.22
C PRO A 49 10.14 12.34 3.18
N TRP A 50 10.05 11.00 3.22
CA TRP A 50 9.16 10.23 2.35
C TRP A 50 7.69 10.60 2.60
N PHE A 51 7.27 10.67 3.87
CA PHE A 51 5.90 11.05 4.23
C PHE A 51 5.56 12.46 3.72
N ARG A 52 6.45 13.43 3.94
CA ARG A 52 6.26 14.83 3.50
C ARG A 52 6.25 15.04 1.97
N ALA A 53 6.70 14.06 1.21
CA ALA A 53 6.60 14.09 -0.25
C ALA A 53 5.18 13.78 -0.76
N HIS A 54 4.28 13.30 0.11
CA HIS A 54 2.89 13.03 -0.23
C HIS A 54 2.01 14.26 -0.03
N THR A 55 1.08 14.47 -0.97
CA THR A 55 0.09 15.55 -0.90
C THR A 55 -1.27 15.02 -1.35
N PRO A 56 -2.39 15.46 -0.75
CA PRO A 56 -3.73 14.95 -1.06
C PRO A 56 -4.17 15.16 -2.52
N ASP A 57 -3.62 16.16 -3.18
CA ASP A 57 -3.97 16.59 -4.54
C ASP A 57 -3.09 15.96 -5.63
N ARG A 58 -1.94 15.35 -5.26
CA ARG A 58 -1.02 14.73 -6.24
C ARG A 58 -0.69 13.28 -5.91
N ARG A 59 -0.28 13.01 -4.69
CA ARG A 59 0.10 11.67 -4.21
C ARG A 59 -0.53 11.43 -2.85
N PRO A 60 -1.82 11.07 -2.82
CA PRO A 60 -2.54 10.85 -1.57
C PRO A 60 -1.88 9.81 -0.68
N PHE A 61 -2.02 10.02 0.62
CA PHE A 61 -1.66 9.08 1.64
C PHE A 61 -2.80 8.99 2.65
N TRP A 62 -3.39 7.81 2.80
CA TRP A 62 -4.53 7.60 3.69
C TRP A 62 -4.22 6.62 4.78
N VAL A 63 -4.85 6.84 5.92
CA VAL A 63 -4.96 5.88 7.01
C VAL A 63 -6.40 5.45 7.19
N ALA A 64 -6.60 4.22 7.63
CA ALA A 64 -7.86 3.73 8.15
C ALA A 64 -7.75 3.61 9.67
N GLU A 65 -8.74 4.16 10.37
CA GLU A 65 -8.89 4.08 11.82
C GLU A 65 -9.94 3.03 12.18
N ASP A 66 -9.72 2.33 13.26
CA ASP A 66 -10.73 1.46 13.88
C ASP A 66 -11.73 2.28 14.71
N ALA A 67 -12.67 1.59 15.37
CA ALA A 67 -13.69 2.22 16.21
C ALA A 67 -13.13 2.99 17.41
N ALA A 68 -11.91 2.68 17.85
CA ALA A 68 -11.21 3.38 18.92
C ALA A 68 -10.38 4.59 18.41
N GLY A 69 -10.36 4.82 17.09
CA GLY A 69 -9.56 5.87 16.48
C GLY A 69 -8.09 5.50 16.28
N ALA A 70 -7.72 4.24 16.46
CA ALA A 70 -6.36 3.78 16.23
C ALA A 70 -6.13 3.48 14.73
N VAL A 71 -4.98 3.91 14.20
CA VAL A 71 -4.59 3.61 12.82
C VAL A 71 -4.34 2.11 12.68
N CYS A 72 -5.13 1.45 11.83
CA CYS A 72 -5.08 0.00 11.63
C CYS A 72 -4.68 -0.42 10.20
N ALA A 73 -4.70 0.51 9.25
CA ALA A 73 -4.20 0.28 7.89
C ALA A 73 -3.80 1.61 7.23
N TRP A 74 -3.02 1.53 6.16
CA TRP A 74 -2.69 2.68 5.36
C TRP A 74 -2.46 2.31 3.88
N LEU A 75 -2.63 3.31 3.01
CA LEU A 75 -2.32 3.23 1.59
C LEU A 75 -1.64 4.52 1.16
N SER A 76 -0.57 4.41 0.39
CA SER A 76 0.13 5.55 -0.19
C SER A 76 0.21 5.45 -1.71
N PHE A 77 0.19 6.62 -2.37
CA PHE A 77 0.59 6.80 -3.76
C PHE A 77 2.01 7.31 -3.78
N SER A 78 2.88 6.69 -4.54
CA SER A 78 4.26 7.16 -4.76
C SER A 78 4.51 7.39 -6.24
N ASP A 79 5.50 8.22 -6.58
CA ASP A 79 5.95 8.35 -7.96
C ASP A 79 6.54 7.01 -8.42
N PHE A 80 6.01 6.45 -9.51
CA PHE A 80 6.56 5.22 -10.09
C PHE A 80 7.99 5.42 -10.60
N HIS A 81 8.26 6.61 -11.15
CA HIS A 81 9.59 6.97 -11.64
C HIS A 81 9.76 8.50 -11.61
N PRO A 82 10.97 9.02 -11.30
CA PRO A 82 11.16 10.46 -11.12
C PRO A 82 11.09 11.30 -12.41
N ARG A 83 11.13 10.68 -13.59
CA ARG A 83 11.07 11.43 -14.87
C ARG A 83 9.65 11.89 -15.17
N PRO A 84 9.45 13.13 -15.70
CA PRO A 84 8.12 13.73 -15.91
C PRO A 84 7.15 12.92 -16.77
N ALA A 85 7.64 12.18 -17.75
CA ALA A 85 6.81 11.32 -18.60
C ALA A 85 6.03 10.24 -17.81
N TYR A 86 6.49 9.88 -16.61
CA TYR A 86 5.85 8.90 -15.73
C TYR A 86 4.91 9.53 -14.69
N HIS A 87 4.76 10.85 -14.64
CA HIS A 87 3.86 11.51 -13.68
C HIS A 87 2.41 11.00 -13.70
N PRO A 88 1.84 10.55 -14.85
CA PRO A 88 0.51 9.94 -14.85
C PRO A 88 0.47 8.52 -14.27
N THR A 89 1.60 7.96 -13.83
CA THR A 89 1.69 6.63 -13.21
C THR A 89 2.07 6.76 -11.74
N ALA A 90 1.31 6.11 -10.87
CA ALA A 90 1.64 6.02 -9.45
C ALA A 90 1.79 4.55 -9.02
N GLU A 91 2.80 4.30 -8.20
CA GLU A 91 2.89 3.07 -7.43
C GLU A 91 2.01 3.21 -6.19
N ILE A 92 1.25 2.18 -5.87
CA ILE A 92 0.45 2.11 -4.66
C ILE A 92 0.96 1.02 -3.73
N SER A 93 1.05 1.37 -2.46
CA SER A 93 1.41 0.46 -1.38
C SER A 93 0.28 0.43 -0.36
N VAL A 94 -0.15 -0.76 0.06
CA VAL A 94 -1.21 -0.96 1.05
C VAL A 94 -0.73 -1.91 2.15
N TYR A 95 -0.92 -1.49 3.39
CA TYR A 95 -0.52 -2.24 4.58
C TYR A 95 -1.64 -2.27 5.61
N VAL A 96 -1.83 -3.40 6.26
CA VAL A 96 -2.86 -3.62 7.27
C VAL A 96 -2.20 -4.23 8.50
N ALA A 97 -2.49 -3.66 9.67
CA ALA A 97 -2.06 -4.20 10.96
C ALA A 97 -2.52 -5.66 11.10
N GLU A 98 -1.68 -6.51 11.66
CA GLU A 98 -1.94 -7.95 11.73
C GLU A 98 -3.27 -8.28 12.40
N SER A 99 -3.59 -7.59 13.50
CA SER A 99 -4.85 -7.73 14.24
C SER A 99 -6.10 -7.35 13.45
N HIS A 100 -5.94 -6.60 12.35
CA HIS A 100 -7.04 -6.08 11.53
C HIS A 100 -7.07 -6.68 10.12
N ARG A 101 -6.26 -7.72 9.86
CA ARG A 101 -6.30 -8.45 8.58
C ARG A 101 -7.61 -9.20 8.43
N ARG A 102 -8.00 -9.47 7.16
CA ARG A 102 -9.20 -10.24 6.79
C ARG A 102 -10.54 -9.54 7.08
N HIS A 103 -10.52 -8.25 7.42
CA HIS A 103 -11.72 -7.41 7.60
C HIS A 103 -12.00 -6.51 6.36
N GLY A 104 -11.40 -6.80 5.22
CA GLY A 104 -11.66 -6.08 3.97
C GLY A 104 -10.97 -4.71 3.82
N LEU A 105 -10.17 -4.27 4.80
CA LEU A 105 -9.50 -2.96 4.83
C LEU A 105 -8.65 -2.67 3.58
N ALA A 106 -7.79 -3.61 3.20
CA ALA A 106 -6.94 -3.43 2.02
C ALA A 106 -7.77 -3.24 0.75
N GLY A 107 -8.86 -4.00 0.60
CA GLY A 107 -9.79 -3.86 -0.52
C GLY A 107 -10.55 -2.53 -0.49
N LEU A 108 -10.95 -2.05 0.68
CA LEU A 108 -11.58 -0.74 0.84
C LEU A 108 -10.63 0.38 0.38
N LEU A 109 -9.41 0.41 0.90
CA LEU A 109 -8.40 1.40 0.54
C LEU A 109 -8.05 1.34 -0.94
N LEU A 110 -7.94 0.14 -1.52
CA LEU A 110 -7.62 -0.04 -2.93
C LEU A 110 -8.75 0.47 -3.84
N ARG A 111 -10.02 0.20 -3.51
CA ARG A 111 -11.17 0.78 -4.24
C ARG A 111 -11.16 2.31 -4.18
N GLN A 112 -10.89 2.87 -3.03
CA GLN A 112 -10.79 4.33 -2.87
C GLN A 112 -9.63 4.90 -3.71
N ALA A 113 -8.49 4.23 -3.75
CA ALA A 113 -7.34 4.62 -4.57
C ALA A 113 -7.70 4.64 -6.07
N ILE A 114 -8.35 3.59 -6.56
CA ILE A 114 -8.81 3.48 -7.94
C ILE A 114 -9.76 4.63 -8.30
N ALA A 115 -10.73 4.90 -7.43
CA ALA A 115 -11.71 5.97 -7.64
C ALA A 115 -11.08 7.37 -7.61
N ARG A 116 -10.08 7.59 -6.73
CA ARG A 116 -9.43 8.89 -6.57
C ARG A 116 -8.39 9.18 -7.65
N ALA A 117 -7.75 8.18 -8.21
CA ALA A 117 -6.62 8.31 -9.12
C ALA A 117 -6.84 9.29 -10.28
N PRO A 118 -7.98 9.30 -11.01
CA PRO A 118 -8.19 10.26 -12.10
C PRO A 118 -8.19 11.71 -11.61
N ALA A 119 -8.77 11.98 -10.44
CA ALA A 119 -8.89 13.34 -9.89
C ALA A 119 -7.53 13.93 -9.46
N VAL A 120 -6.51 13.09 -9.23
CA VAL A 120 -5.13 13.51 -8.93
C VAL A 120 -4.19 13.33 -10.14
N GLY A 121 -4.75 13.23 -11.34
CA GLY A 121 -3.98 13.14 -12.59
C GLY A 121 -3.30 11.80 -12.84
N VAL A 122 -3.64 10.75 -12.07
CA VAL A 122 -3.08 9.41 -12.20
C VAL A 122 -3.95 8.58 -13.16
N LYS A 123 -3.37 8.18 -14.28
CA LYS A 123 -3.99 7.35 -15.32
C LYS A 123 -3.65 5.88 -15.20
N THR A 124 -2.62 5.56 -14.42
CA THR A 124 -2.12 4.20 -14.26
C THR A 124 -1.70 3.97 -12.81
N LEU A 125 -2.22 2.90 -12.21
CA LEU A 125 -1.79 2.41 -10.91
C LEU A 125 -0.93 1.17 -11.10
N VAL A 126 0.18 1.09 -10.38
CA VAL A 126 1.12 -0.03 -10.39
C VAL A 126 1.30 -0.55 -8.97
N GLY A 127 1.40 -1.85 -8.81
CA GLY A 127 1.82 -2.49 -7.57
C GLY A 127 3.04 -3.37 -7.80
N LEU A 128 3.97 -3.35 -6.86
CA LEU A 128 5.15 -4.21 -6.84
C LEU A 128 4.96 -5.25 -5.75
N ILE A 129 4.83 -6.52 -6.11
CA ILE A 129 4.42 -7.58 -5.20
C ILE A 129 5.37 -8.77 -5.35
N TRP A 130 5.87 -9.31 -4.24
CA TRP A 130 6.64 -10.54 -4.28
C TRP A 130 5.82 -11.68 -4.90
N ALA A 131 6.41 -12.47 -5.78
CA ALA A 131 5.72 -13.57 -6.45
C ALA A 131 5.15 -14.63 -5.48
N HIS A 132 5.72 -14.75 -4.29
CA HIS A 132 5.24 -15.64 -3.23
C HIS A 132 4.19 -15.01 -2.30
N ASN A 133 3.83 -13.73 -2.49
CA ASN A 133 2.78 -13.06 -1.73
C ASN A 133 1.41 -13.25 -2.42
N GLU A 134 0.93 -14.49 -2.43
CA GLU A 134 -0.35 -14.84 -3.05
C GLU A 134 -1.53 -14.02 -2.52
N PRO A 135 -1.65 -13.73 -1.21
CA PRO A 135 -2.76 -12.90 -0.71
C PRO A 135 -2.82 -11.52 -1.35
N SER A 136 -1.67 -10.85 -1.54
CA SER A 136 -1.62 -9.54 -2.21
C SER A 136 -1.91 -9.68 -3.70
N LEU A 137 -1.35 -10.66 -4.38
CA LEU A 137 -1.64 -10.91 -5.80
C LEU A 137 -3.14 -11.14 -6.04
N CYS A 138 -3.79 -11.97 -5.20
CA CYS A 138 -5.22 -12.20 -5.26
C CYS A 138 -6.03 -10.94 -4.95
N LEU A 139 -5.61 -10.11 -3.98
CA LEU A 139 -6.26 -8.84 -3.68
C LEU A 139 -6.27 -7.92 -4.90
N PHE A 140 -5.10 -7.70 -5.50
CA PHE A 140 -4.97 -6.81 -6.66
C PHE A 140 -5.74 -7.36 -7.87
N ALA A 141 -5.67 -8.66 -8.13
CA ALA A 141 -6.43 -9.29 -9.22
C ALA A 141 -7.96 -9.09 -9.08
N ARG A 142 -8.51 -9.18 -7.86
CA ARG A 142 -9.93 -8.90 -7.58
C ARG A 142 -10.35 -7.45 -7.83
N HIS A 143 -9.39 -6.55 -7.99
CA HIS A 143 -9.61 -5.14 -8.29
C HIS A 143 -9.13 -4.79 -9.72
N ASP A 144 -9.14 -5.78 -10.61
CA ASP A 144 -8.82 -5.68 -12.05
C ASP A 144 -7.39 -5.21 -12.34
N PHE A 145 -6.44 -5.46 -11.44
CA PHE A 145 -5.03 -5.33 -11.77
C PHE A 145 -4.57 -6.59 -12.51
N ALA A 146 -4.00 -6.40 -13.69
CA ALA A 146 -3.38 -7.47 -14.47
C ALA A 146 -1.88 -7.57 -14.15
N GLN A 147 -1.32 -8.75 -14.27
CA GLN A 147 0.13 -8.91 -14.23
C GLN A 147 0.73 -8.34 -15.52
N TRP A 148 1.56 -7.31 -15.39
CA TRP A 148 2.24 -6.67 -16.51
C TRP A 148 3.69 -7.11 -16.67
N GLY A 149 4.28 -7.70 -15.64
CA GLY A 149 5.64 -8.20 -15.70
C GLY A 149 6.02 -9.07 -14.52
N ARG A 150 7.15 -9.77 -14.69
CA ARG A 150 7.82 -10.53 -13.62
C ARG A 150 9.31 -10.36 -13.77
N LEU A 151 9.97 -10.00 -12.69
CA LEU A 151 11.42 -9.88 -12.60
C LEU A 151 11.95 -11.09 -11.81
N PRO A 152 12.55 -12.08 -12.48
CA PRO A 152 13.00 -13.29 -11.80
C PRO A 152 14.24 -13.01 -10.97
N ARG A 153 14.27 -13.48 -9.73
CA ARG A 153 15.41 -13.45 -8.80
C ARG A 153 16.04 -12.06 -8.63
N VAL A 154 15.20 -11.02 -8.67
CA VAL A 154 15.65 -9.62 -8.66
C VAL A 154 16.11 -9.14 -7.29
N ALA A 155 15.76 -9.84 -6.22
CA ALA A 155 16.10 -9.46 -4.85
C ALA A 155 16.56 -10.67 -4.03
N LEU A 156 17.44 -10.40 -3.06
CA LEU A 156 17.88 -11.36 -2.05
C LEU A 156 17.24 -10.99 -0.71
N LEU A 157 16.27 -11.78 -0.26
CA LEU A 157 15.54 -11.54 0.98
C LEU A 157 15.77 -12.68 1.96
N HIS A 158 16.40 -12.40 3.09
CA HIS A 158 16.78 -13.39 4.11
C HIS A 158 17.55 -14.60 3.51
N GLY A 159 18.47 -14.32 2.59
CA GLY A 159 19.29 -15.35 1.94
C GLY A 159 18.59 -16.13 0.83
N VAL A 160 17.34 -15.78 0.48
CA VAL A 160 16.58 -16.42 -0.60
C VAL A 160 16.34 -15.44 -1.74
N GLU A 161 16.70 -15.83 -2.97
CA GLU A 161 16.38 -15.04 -4.15
C GLU A 161 14.86 -15.01 -4.37
N ARG A 162 14.32 -13.82 -4.67
CA ARG A 162 12.88 -13.58 -4.82
C ARG A 162 12.57 -12.94 -6.16
N ASP A 163 11.47 -13.41 -6.73
CA ASP A 163 10.89 -12.79 -7.92
C ASP A 163 9.95 -11.67 -7.50
N LEU A 164 9.93 -10.60 -8.29
CA LEU A 164 8.99 -9.50 -8.17
C LEU A 164 7.98 -9.56 -9.31
N VAL A 165 6.70 -9.45 -8.98
CA VAL A 165 5.59 -9.30 -9.93
C VAL A 165 5.19 -7.83 -9.99
N ILE A 166 5.07 -7.33 -11.20
CA ILE A 166 4.53 -5.99 -11.47
C ILE A 166 3.07 -6.19 -11.88
N VAL A 167 2.16 -5.66 -11.09
CA VAL A 167 0.74 -5.61 -11.44
C VAL A 167 0.34 -4.19 -11.81
N GLY A 168 -0.55 -4.03 -12.77
CA GLY A 168 -0.95 -2.72 -13.25
C GLY A 168 -2.42 -2.64 -13.63
N ARG A 169 -2.98 -1.44 -13.50
CA ARG A 169 -4.35 -1.12 -13.88
C ARG A 169 -4.42 0.28 -14.47
N ARG A 170 -5.17 0.43 -15.58
CA ARG A 170 -5.58 1.75 -16.09
C ARG A 170 -6.77 2.26 -15.29
N THR A 171 -6.76 3.54 -14.91
CA THR A 171 -7.80 4.19 -14.12
C THR A 171 -8.80 4.98 -14.97
N THR A 172 -8.43 5.23 -16.22
CA THR A 172 -9.28 5.88 -17.23
C THR A 172 -9.42 4.97 -18.43
N THR A 173 -10.60 4.86 -18.92
CA THR A 173 -10.92 4.25 -20.22
C THR A 173 -10.42 5.14 -21.37
#